data_d8d34526a6d315e4a443312ebf811857
#
_entry.id   d8d34526a6d315e4a443312ebf811857
#
_cell.length_a   1.000
_cell.length_b   1.000
_cell.length_c   1.000
_cell.angle_alpha   90.00
_cell.angle_beta   90.00
_cell.angle_gamma   90.00
#
_symmetry.space_group_name_H-M   'P 1'
#
loop_
_entity.id
_entity.type
_entity.pdbx_description
1 polymer ?
#
loop_
_entity_poly.entity_id
_entity_poly.type
_entity_poly.pdbx_seq_one_letter_code
_entity_poly.pdbx_strand_id
1 'polypeptide(L)'
;MDEADVISKLEALGKKLPHFSDGRINYTNTDYAPVICVFIRFDNQILLLKRSGKVSNYKGKWNAITGFIDKPEPLKEKALGEVEEETGITKELIKEVILGTPYELPDDEINKTWLVCPFVIELNSRPKIKLDFESTEYKWIKPEQLNAPDTVRDLGKSYAACLKT
;
A
#
# COMPACT_ATOMS: atom_id res chain seq x y z
N MET A 1 7.00 -7.12 -14.84
CA MET A 1 6.04 -7.85 -13.97
C MET A 1 4.68 -7.17 -14.10
N ASP A 2 3.67 -7.93 -14.36
CA ASP A 2 2.29 -7.45 -14.45
C ASP A 2 1.41 -8.06 -13.34
N GLU A 3 0.12 -7.74 -13.34
CA GLU A 3 -0.81 -8.26 -12.33
C GLU A 3 -0.92 -9.78 -12.35
N ALA A 4 -0.90 -10.40 -13.53
CA ALA A 4 -0.96 -11.86 -13.65
C ALA A 4 0.26 -12.54 -13.00
N ASP A 5 1.43 -11.94 -13.16
CA ASP A 5 2.66 -12.42 -12.51
C ASP A 5 2.54 -12.36 -10.99
N VAL A 6 1.97 -11.28 -10.46
CA VAL A 6 1.74 -11.11 -9.02
C VAL A 6 0.77 -12.17 -8.51
N ILE A 7 -0.35 -12.39 -9.19
CA ILE A 7 -1.35 -13.40 -8.81
C ILE A 7 -0.73 -14.80 -8.81
N SER A 8 0.09 -15.14 -9.81
CA SER A 8 0.79 -16.42 -9.85
C SER A 8 1.74 -16.60 -8.66
N LYS A 9 2.45 -15.53 -8.26
CA LYS A 9 3.31 -15.57 -7.07
C LYS A 9 2.48 -15.77 -5.80
N LEU A 10 1.32 -15.12 -5.69
CA LEU A 10 0.40 -15.29 -4.56
C LEU A 10 -0.09 -16.73 -4.43
N GLU A 11 -0.46 -17.34 -5.53
CA GLU A 11 -0.90 -18.74 -5.54
C GLU A 11 0.23 -19.68 -5.07
N ALA A 12 1.45 -19.45 -5.53
CA ALA A 12 2.61 -20.23 -5.10
C ALA A 12 2.91 -20.05 -3.61
N LEU A 13 2.85 -18.82 -3.09
CA LEU A 13 3.02 -18.52 -1.68
C LEU A 13 1.91 -19.14 -0.83
N GLY A 14 0.68 -19.11 -1.29
CA GLY A 14 -0.47 -19.71 -0.61
C GLY A 14 -0.34 -21.22 -0.42
N LYS A 15 0.39 -21.90 -1.30
CA LYS A 15 0.66 -23.34 -1.18
C LYS A 15 1.77 -23.67 -0.17
N LYS A 16 2.67 -22.73 0.09
CA LYS A 16 3.87 -22.92 0.94
C LYS A 16 3.72 -22.40 2.35
N LEU A 17 2.96 -21.33 2.54
CA LEU A 17 2.91 -20.59 3.80
C LEU A 17 1.69 -21.00 4.64
N PRO A 18 1.77 -20.82 5.97
CA PRO A 18 0.62 -21.03 6.83
C PRO A 18 -0.48 -19.98 6.54
N HIS A 19 -1.70 -20.30 6.94
CA HIS A 19 -2.86 -19.43 6.76
C HIS A 19 -3.49 -19.11 8.12
N PHE A 20 -4.10 -17.93 8.22
CA PHE A 20 -4.99 -17.62 9.31
C PHE A 20 -6.29 -18.43 9.21
N SER A 21 -7.07 -18.48 10.29
CA SER A 21 -8.33 -19.25 10.33
C SER A 21 -9.36 -18.81 9.27
N ASP A 22 -9.27 -17.57 8.80
CA ASP A 22 -10.13 -17.02 7.75
C ASP A 22 -9.63 -17.30 6.31
N GLY A 23 -8.52 -18.02 6.18
CA GLY A 23 -7.94 -18.41 4.89
C GLY A 23 -6.91 -17.46 4.31
N ARG A 24 -6.67 -16.30 4.93
CA ARG A 24 -5.62 -15.38 4.48
C ARG A 24 -4.23 -15.96 4.71
N ILE A 25 -3.30 -15.69 3.79
CA ILE A 25 -1.90 -16.11 3.93
C ILE A 25 -1.26 -15.38 5.14
N ASN A 26 -0.56 -16.13 5.97
CA ASN A 26 0.15 -15.59 7.13
C ASN A 26 1.62 -15.33 6.78
N TYR A 27 1.97 -14.06 6.61
CA TYR A 27 3.34 -13.62 6.30
C TYR A 27 4.20 -13.31 7.54
N THR A 28 3.75 -13.62 8.73
CA THR A 28 4.40 -13.21 10.00
C THR A 28 5.88 -13.59 10.07
N ASN A 29 6.24 -14.80 9.63
CA ASN A 29 7.60 -15.34 9.74
C ASN A 29 8.28 -15.51 8.37
N THR A 30 7.88 -14.72 7.36
CA THR A 30 8.49 -14.80 6.04
C THR A 30 9.44 -13.63 5.78
N ASP A 31 10.44 -13.88 4.95
CA ASP A 31 11.36 -12.86 4.45
C ASP A 31 10.88 -12.21 3.13
N TYR A 32 9.70 -12.61 2.65
CA TYR A 32 9.12 -12.10 1.40
C TYR A 32 7.62 -11.92 1.57
N ALA A 33 7.10 -10.74 1.20
CA ALA A 33 5.66 -10.50 1.25
C ALA A 33 5.20 -9.52 0.17
N PRO A 34 4.13 -9.85 -0.57
CA PRO A 34 3.48 -8.92 -1.49
C PRO A 34 2.60 -7.93 -0.72
N VAL A 35 2.70 -6.66 -1.11
CA VAL A 35 1.93 -5.56 -0.51
C VAL A 35 1.43 -4.61 -1.59
N ILE A 36 0.25 -4.05 -1.37
CA ILE A 36 -0.16 -2.85 -2.11
C ILE A 36 0.43 -1.61 -1.46
N CYS A 37 0.68 -0.58 -2.26
CA CYS A 37 1.08 0.75 -1.79
C CYS A 37 0.24 1.77 -2.56
N VAL A 38 -0.73 2.39 -1.90
CA VAL A 38 -1.74 3.21 -2.56
C VAL A 38 -1.54 4.68 -2.22
N PHE A 39 -1.35 5.50 -3.25
CA PHE A 39 -1.27 6.95 -3.13
C PHE A 39 -2.62 7.57 -3.48
N ILE A 40 -3.26 8.19 -2.52
CA ILE A 40 -4.46 8.98 -2.75
C ILE A 40 -4.02 10.37 -3.18
N ARG A 41 -4.49 10.80 -4.36
CA ARG A 41 -4.12 12.10 -4.94
C ARG A 41 -5.34 12.97 -5.18
N PHE A 42 -5.25 14.22 -4.75
CA PHE A 42 -6.23 15.27 -5.03
C PHE A 42 -5.53 16.62 -5.12
N ASP A 43 -5.85 17.41 -6.15
CA ASP A 43 -5.28 18.76 -6.35
C ASP A 43 -3.73 18.78 -6.30
N ASN A 44 -3.12 17.78 -6.98
CA ASN A 44 -1.67 17.57 -7.01
C ASN A 44 -1.03 17.39 -5.62
N GLN A 45 -1.79 16.95 -4.64
CA GLN A 45 -1.31 16.60 -3.31
C GLN A 45 -1.54 15.12 -3.03
N ILE A 46 -0.66 14.54 -2.26
CA ILE A 46 -0.68 13.13 -1.86
C ILE A 46 -1.03 13.03 -0.36
N LEU A 47 -1.95 12.14 -0.04
CA LEU A 47 -2.30 11.83 1.35
C LEU A 47 -1.25 10.91 1.96
N LEU A 48 -0.68 11.31 3.08
CA LEU A 48 0.15 10.44 3.92
C LEU A 48 -0.51 10.22 5.27
N LEU A 49 -0.32 9.02 5.79
CA LEU A 49 -0.80 8.58 7.09
C LEU A 49 0.38 8.29 8.00
N LYS A 50 0.32 8.74 9.24
CA LYS A 50 1.36 8.43 10.24
C LYS A 50 1.04 7.11 10.92
N ARG A 51 1.93 6.14 10.80
CA ARG A 51 1.76 4.79 11.34
C ARG A 51 1.74 4.81 12.86
N SER A 52 0.75 4.14 13.44
CA SER A 52 0.59 4.06 14.90
C SER A 52 1.62 3.13 15.55
N GLY A 53 1.69 3.13 16.87
CA GLY A 53 2.50 2.17 17.63
C GLY A 53 1.94 0.74 17.63
N LYS A 54 0.74 0.52 17.08
CA LYS A 54 0.07 -0.79 17.05
C LYS A 54 0.40 -1.64 15.83
N VAL A 55 1.12 -1.08 14.84
CA VAL A 55 1.53 -1.82 13.64
C VAL A 55 2.88 -2.52 13.86
N SER A 56 3.19 -3.52 13.01
CA SER A 56 4.40 -4.33 13.16
C SER A 56 5.68 -3.62 12.71
N ASN A 57 5.60 -2.83 11.63
CA ASN A 57 6.79 -2.21 10.99
C ASN A 57 6.62 -0.71 10.83
N TYR A 58 7.74 0.01 10.83
CA TYR A 58 7.82 1.45 10.53
C TYR A 58 6.95 2.33 11.44
N LYS A 59 6.84 1.99 12.73
CA LYS A 59 6.07 2.74 13.72
C LYS A 59 6.45 4.22 13.74
N GLY A 60 5.46 5.10 13.73
CA GLY A 60 5.66 6.54 13.77
C GLY A 60 6.15 7.18 12.47
N LYS A 61 6.36 6.40 11.41
CA LYS A 61 6.74 6.90 10.09
C LYS A 61 5.50 7.29 9.27
N TRP A 62 5.68 8.25 8.38
CA TRP A 62 4.67 8.61 7.41
C TRP A 62 4.72 7.66 6.20
N ASN A 63 3.57 7.19 5.76
CA ASN A 63 3.46 6.24 4.66
C ASN A 63 2.21 6.52 3.81
N ALA A 64 2.20 5.99 2.59
CA ALA A 64 0.97 5.82 1.83
C ALA A 64 0.12 4.72 2.47
N ILE A 65 -1.04 4.42 1.90
CA ILE A 65 -1.90 3.33 2.38
C ILE A 65 -1.28 2.02 1.92
N THR A 66 -1.07 1.08 2.83
CA THR A 66 -0.45 -0.22 2.53
C THR A 66 -1.27 -1.36 3.13
N GLY A 67 -1.15 -2.53 2.54
CA GLY A 67 -1.74 -3.74 3.06
C GLY A 67 -1.11 -4.97 2.43
N PHE A 68 -1.05 -6.08 3.17
CA PHE A 68 -0.60 -7.36 2.62
C PHE A 68 -1.60 -7.87 1.58
N ILE A 69 -1.07 -8.40 0.48
CA ILE A 69 -1.88 -9.13 -0.48
C ILE A 69 -1.90 -10.58 -0.02
N ASP A 70 -2.91 -10.94 0.75
CA ASP A 70 -2.95 -12.20 1.50
C ASP A 70 -3.96 -13.23 0.98
N LYS A 71 -4.57 -12.96 -0.17
CA LYS A 71 -5.40 -13.90 -0.91
C LYS A 71 -5.43 -13.53 -2.40
N PRO A 72 -5.66 -14.52 -3.29
CA PRO A 72 -5.72 -14.26 -4.73
C PRO A 72 -7.03 -13.54 -5.09
N GLU A 73 -6.95 -12.23 -5.20
CA GLU A 73 -8.04 -11.35 -5.61
C GLU A 73 -7.50 -10.28 -6.57
N PRO A 74 -8.35 -9.63 -7.38
CA PRO A 74 -7.90 -8.52 -8.20
C PRO A 74 -7.24 -7.44 -7.35
N LEU A 75 -6.05 -6.98 -7.75
CA LEU A 75 -5.27 -6.03 -6.96
C LEU A 75 -6.02 -4.71 -6.75
N LYS A 76 -6.81 -4.28 -7.73
CA LYS A 76 -7.65 -3.09 -7.61
C LYS A 76 -8.66 -3.21 -6.47
N GLU A 77 -9.29 -4.37 -6.32
CA GLU A 77 -10.27 -4.60 -5.25
C GLU A 77 -9.59 -4.56 -3.88
N LYS A 78 -8.39 -5.15 -3.78
CA LYS A 78 -7.59 -5.07 -2.56
C LYS A 78 -7.24 -3.62 -2.23
N ALA A 79 -6.78 -2.85 -3.21
CA ALA A 79 -6.44 -1.43 -3.01
C ALA A 79 -7.65 -0.62 -2.53
N LEU A 80 -8.80 -0.77 -3.16
CA LEU A 80 -10.02 -0.06 -2.78
C LEU A 80 -10.49 -0.43 -1.37
N GLY A 81 -10.39 -1.71 -1.00
CA GLY A 81 -10.74 -2.17 0.34
C GLY A 81 -9.87 -1.54 1.43
N GLU A 82 -8.56 -1.53 1.24
CA GLU A 82 -7.63 -0.92 2.20
C GLU A 82 -7.84 0.60 2.33
N VAL A 83 -8.11 1.28 1.22
CA VAL A 83 -8.40 2.71 1.23
C VAL A 83 -9.64 3.01 2.08
N GLU A 84 -10.70 2.25 1.89
CA GLU A 84 -11.94 2.43 2.66
C GLU A 84 -11.73 2.12 4.15
N GLU A 85 -11.04 1.03 4.47
CA GLU A 85 -10.74 0.65 5.87
C GLU A 85 -9.90 1.69 6.60
N GLU A 86 -8.84 2.19 5.97
CA GLU A 86 -7.87 3.07 6.61
C GLU A 86 -8.26 4.54 6.60
N THR A 87 -9.11 4.97 5.68
CA THR A 87 -9.44 6.40 5.50
C THR A 87 -10.92 6.73 5.43
N GLY A 88 -11.79 5.75 5.23
CA GLY A 88 -13.21 5.97 5.00
C GLY A 88 -13.56 6.50 3.60
N ILE A 89 -12.58 6.59 2.69
CA ILE A 89 -12.83 7.03 1.31
C ILE A 89 -13.54 5.90 0.55
N THR A 90 -14.71 6.22 -0.01
CA THR A 90 -15.54 5.27 -0.77
C THR A 90 -15.44 5.51 -2.28
N LYS A 91 -15.96 4.57 -3.06
CA LYS A 91 -15.87 4.57 -4.53
C LYS A 91 -16.44 5.84 -5.18
N GLU A 92 -17.43 6.48 -4.56
CA GLU A 92 -18.09 7.67 -5.08
C GLU A 92 -17.16 8.86 -5.25
N LEU A 93 -16.09 8.93 -4.46
CA LEU A 93 -15.08 9.99 -4.54
C LEU A 93 -13.98 9.71 -5.55
N ILE A 94 -13.92 8.52 -6.11
CA ILE A 94 -12.80 8.09 -6.95
C ILE A 94 -13.06 8.45 -8.40
N LYS A 95 -12.14 9.21 -8.98
CA LYS A 95 -12.13 9.57 -10.40
C LYS A 95 -11.41 8.54 -11.26
N GLU A 96 -10.26 8.05 -10.80
CA GLU A 96 -9.40 7.15 -11.56
C GLU A 96 -8.55 6.29 -10.64
N VAL A 97 -8.30 5.05 -11.05
CA VAL A 97 -7.38 4.13 -10.38
C VAL A 97 -6.30 3.72 -11.37
N ILE A 98 -5.05 4.01 -11.04
CA ILE A 98 -3.89 3.70 -11.87
C ILE A 98 -3.05 2.66 -11.14
N LEU A 99 -2.87 1.48 -11.75
CA LEU A 99 -1.91 0.46 -11.28
C LEU A 99 -0.55 0.76 -11.91
N GLY A 100 0.45 0.96 -11.07
CA GLY A 100 1.83 1.08 -11.52
C GLY A 100 2.48 -0.28 -11.76
N THR A 101 3.76 -0.26 -12.13
CA THR A 101 4.54 -1.49 -12.37
C THR A 101 4.97 -2.11 -11.04
N PRO A 102 4.54 -3.34 -10.71
CA PRO A 102 5.03 -4.03 -9.53
C PRO A 102 6.54 -4.25 -9.57
N TYR A 103 7.19 -4.19 -8.41
CA TYR A 103 8.63 -4.39 -8.28
C TYR A 103 9.01 -4.92 -6.90
N GLU A 104 10.20 -5.52 -6.81
CA GLU A 104 10.73 -6.01 -5.54
C GLU A 104 11.59 -4.95 -4.86
N LEU A 105 11.43 -4.82 -3.55
CA LEU A 105 12.13 -3.85 -2.72
C LEU A 105 12.72 -4.56 -1.50
N PRO A 106 14.03 -4.84 -1.50
CA PRO A 106 14.70 -5.36 -0.31
C PRO A 106 14.77 -4.31 0.81
N ASP A 107 14.52 -4.76 2.03
CA ASP A 107 14.70 -3.95 3.24
C ASP A 107 15.62 -4.72 4.21
N ASP A 108 16.91 -4.37 4.19
CA ASP A 108 17.93 -5.05 4.97
C ASP A 108 17.81 -4.79 6.49
N GLU A 109 17.15 -3.70 6.87
CA GLU A 109 16.95 -3.35 8.29
C GLU A 109 16.06 -4.38 8.99
N ILE A 110 15.11 -4.94 8.28
CA ILE A 110 14.18 -5.93 8.82
C ILE A 110 14.32 -7.30 8.15
N ASN A 111 15.35 -7.47 7.31
CA ASN A 111 15.63 -8.70 6.57
C ASN A 111 14.40 -9.22 5.81
N LYS A 112 13.79 -8.34 5.03
CA LYS A 112 12.57 -8.66 4.28
C LYS A 112 12.62 -8.07 2.89
N THR A 113 12.06 -8.77 1.91
CA THR A 113 11.83 -8.25 0.56
C THR A 113 10.33 -8.04 0.35
N TRP A 114 9.96 -6.84 -0.04
CA TRP A 114 8.59 -6.50 -0.37
C TRP A 114 8.36 -6.63 -1.87
N LEU A 115 7.32 -7.34 -2.28
CA LEU A 115 6.80 -7.23 -3.64
C LEU A 115 5.76 -6.10 -3.61
N VAL A 116 6.17 -4.94 -4.08
CA VAL A 116 5.34 -3.73 -4.02
C VAL A 116 4.47 -3.62 -5.27
N CYS A 117 3.16 -3.52 -5.06
CA CYS A 117 2.18 -3.24 -6.11
C CYS A 117 1.66 -1.81 -5.92
N PRO A 118 2.22 -0.82 -6.62
CA PRO A 118 1.89 0.58 -6.38
C PRO A 118 0.65 1.02 -7.16
N PHE A 119 -0.16 1.87 -6.52
CA PHE A 119 -1.36 2.47 -7.11
C PHE A 119 -1.39 3.97 -6.88
N VAL A 120 -1.94 4.71 -7.84
CA VAL A 120 -2.44 6.07 -7.61
C VAL A 120 -3.96 6.04 -7.76
N ILE A 121 -4.66 6.58 -6.78
CA ILE A 121 -6.09 6.78 -6.82
C ILE A 121 -6.35 8.29 -6.83
N GLU A 122 -6.83 8.80 -7.96
CA GLU A 122 -7.21 10.20 -8.11
C GLU A 122 -8.64 10.41 -7.62
N LEU A 123 -8.86 11.45 -6.83
CA LEU A 123 -10.19 11.77 -6.30
C LEU A 123 -10.87 12.90 -7.06
N ASN A 124 -12.21 12.90 -7.04
CA ASN A 124 -13.05 13.96 -7.61
C ASN A 124 -13.13 15.19 -6.70
N SER A 125 -12.97 15.00 -5.39
CA SER A 125 -13.10 16.05 -4.39
C SER A 125 -12.24 15.71 -3.17
N ARG A 126 -12.00 16.72 -2.32
CA ARG A 126 -11.25 16.52 -1.07
C ARG A 126 -12.09 15.68 -0.11
N PRO A 127 -11.55 14.54 0.35
CA PRO A 127 -12.31 13.64 1.22
C PRO A 127 -12.32 14.13 2.67
N LYS A 128 -13.30 13.66 3.41
CA LYS A 128 -13.24 13.67 4.87
C LYS A 128 -12.55 12.38 5.31
N ILE A 129 -11.42 12.50 6.01
CA ILE A 129 -10.61 11.35 6.43
C ILE A 129 -11.08 10.84 7.78
N LYS A 130 -11.33 9.53 7.86
CA LYS A 130 -11.62 8.81 9.09
C LYS A 130 -10.58 7.70 9.26
N LEU A 131 -9.60 7.93 10.14
CA LEU A 131 -8.51 6.98 10.39
C LEU A 131 -9.00 5.77 11.19
N ASP A 132 -8.39 4.60 10.94
CA ASP A 132 -8.53 3.42 11.79
C ASP A 132 -7.37 3.33 12.80
N PHE A 133 -7.22 2.18 13.47
CA PHE A 133 -6.22 1.98 14.52
C PHE A 133 -4.76 1.96 13.99
N GLU A 134 -4.55 1.78 12.70
CA GLU A 134 -3.22 1.64 12.11
C GLU A 134 -2.49 2.98 11.98
N SER A 135 -3.22 4.09 11.99
CA SER A 135 -2.67 5.44 11.81
C SER A 135 -3.21 6.42 12.84
N THR A 136 -2.36 7.37 13.24
CA THR A 136 -2.69 8.38 14.27
C THR A 136 -2.96 9.76 13.70
N GLU A 137 -2.39 10.08 12.54
CA GLU A 137 -2.49 11.40 11.91
C GLU A 137 -2.50 11.24 10.39
N TYR A 138 -2.95 12.28 9.71
CA TYR A 138 -2.81 12.38 8.25
C TYR A 138 -2.36 13.79 7.85
N LYS A 139 -1.75 13.89 6.66
CA LYS A 139 -1.39 15.15 6.04
C LYS A 139 -1.43 15.04 4.52
N TRP A 140 -1.61 16.17 3.87
CA TRP A 140 -1.48 16.29 2.42
C TRP A 140 -0.14 16.94 2.10
N ILE A 141 0.63 16.33 1.21
CA ILE A 141 1.94 16.84 0.79
C ILE A 141 2.02 16.94 -0.72
N LYS A 142 3.00 17.68 -1.21
CA LYS A 142 3.33 17.67 -2.63
C LYS A 142 4.14 16.42 -2.96
N PRO A 143 4.06 15.88 -4.20
CA PRO A 143 4.83 14.70 -4.59
C PRO A 143 6.34 14.81 -4.34
N GLU A 144 6.92 16.01 -4.46
CA GLU A 144 8.34 16.25 -4.22
C GLU A 144 8.77 15.98 -2.77
N GLN A 145 7.82 15.92 -1.84
CA GLN A 145 8.08 15.70 -0.41
C GLN A 145 8.04 14.22 0.00
N LEU A 146 7.82 13.31 -0.95
CA LEU A 146 7.68 11.87 -0.65
C LEU A 146 8.97 11.20 -0.11
N ASN A 147 10.12 11.83 -0.28
CA ASN A 147 11.40 11.31 0.20
C ASN A 147 11.90 11.99 1.48
N ALA A 148 11.01 12.61 2.26
CA ALA A 148 11.39 13.23 3.53
C ALA A 148 11.89 12.17 4.54
N PRO A 149 12.83 12.54 5.45
CA PRO A 149 13.46 11.57 6.36
C PRO A 149 12.49 10.84 7.31
N ASP A 150 11.35 11.45 7.62
CA ASP A 150 10.34 10.86 8.50
C ASP A 150 9.30 10.02 7.76
N THR A 151 9.47 9.83 6.44
CA THR A 151 8.65 8.92 5.63
C THR A 151 9.29 7.53 5.56
N VAL A 152 8.48 6.53 5.27
CA VAL A 152 8.96 5.20 4.91
C VAL A 152 9.87 5.33 3.68
N ARG A 153 11.01 4.62 3.67
CA ARG A 153 11.99 4.72 2.59
C ARG A 153 11.40 4.30 1.24
N ASP A 154 11.96 4.86 0.18
CA ASP A 154 11.62 4.55 -1.22
C ASP A 154 10.15 4.84 -1.61
N LEU A 155 9.44 5.66 -0.84
CA LEU A 155 8.06 6.02 -1.14
C LEU A 155 7.94 6.76 -2.47
N GLY A 156 8.88 7.64 -2.77
CA GLY A 156 8.95 8.33 -4.06
C GLY A 156 9.16 7.39 -5.24
N LYS A 157 9.92 6.31 -5.05
CA LYS A 157 10.14 5.26 -6.06
C LYS A 157 8.82 4.54 -6.38
N SER A 158 8.05 4.20 -5.36
CA SER A 158 6.73 3.57 -5.53
C SER A 158 5.79 4.49 -6.32
N TYR A 159 5.76 5.77 -5.97
CA TYR A 159 4.93 6.75 -6.69
C TYR A 159 5.37 6.89 -8.16
N ALA A 160 6.68 6.99 -8.40
CA ALA A 160 7.23 7.10 -9.75
C ALA A 160 6.86 5.89 -10.63
N ALA A 161 6.75 4.70 -10.06
CA ALA A 161 6.35 3.49 -10.78
C ALA A 161 4.92 3.57 -11.32
N CYS A 162 4.07 4.43 -10.77
CA CYS A 162 2.71 4.68 -11.27
C CYS A 162 2.66 5.68 -12.42
N LEU A 163 3.71 6.47 -12.60
CA LEU A 163 3.75 7.54 -13.60
C LEU A 163 4.37 7.10 -14.93
N LYS A 164 4.96 5.92 -14.97
CA LYS A 164 5.61 5.34 -16.16
C LYS A 164 4.59 4.53 -16.96
N THR A 165 3.78 5.21 -17.70
CA THR A 165 2.83 4.58 -18.62
C THR A 165 3.11 5.00 -20.06
#